data_f3b772077ef3300aab95319fd070e681
#
_entry.id   f3b772077ef3300aab95319fd070e681
#
_cell.length_a   1.000
_cell.length_b   1.000
_cell.length_c   1.000
_cell.angle_alpha   90.00
_cell.angle_beta   90.00
_cell.angle_gamma   90.00
#
_symmetry.space_group_name_H-M   'P 1'
#
loop_
_entity.id
_entity.type
_entity.pdbx_description
1 polymer ?
#
loop_
_entity_poly.entity_id
_entity_poly.type
_entity_poly.pdbx_seq_one_letter_code
_entity_poly.pdbx_strand_id
1 'polypeptide(L)'
;MEKNNSQNPIESFIGKSYSKIGSELQNSHEKIFKNILNMRSIPNEPLNQNTISYILNTISNMDGNNSPNHIGIGEREGRIISNIVLNRNYGLVHGMGRSGNINDLQPKAVGSSLLVQLTNSLTKNLLHSIGLNFIDNIIILPFATGMALTLSFLTLRLLKPNAKYIIWSRIDQKTCFKCMITSGFTPIIINPIIINNDNNNKENDFELKTDIESFKSKIEKLGVDNILCIFSTTSCFAPRAYDDIIKLSEICKEKNIFHVVNNAYGIYCTKVVDILNKSNKIGKIDLIISSTDKNFMVPVGGSLIYSSNYGLIEKVKKNYPGRASISPLLDLFISFLEMGKNKYLNLIKDRKEKYKKLTDKLKIIADKFEERLLLPEDNKISIGITLGNIIKKAKVNNKKSITEIGSLFYNRQISGVRVIAKSENDSEICGYKFKNYGCSTQDYKYLPYMTFACAIGITDEEVDEFCIKFEKIHMIIIKLISSYFV
;
A
#
# COMPACT_ATOMS: atom_id res chain seq x y z
N MET A 1 -58.91 17.54 -16.81
CA MET A 1 -57.47 17.21 -16.94
C MET A 1 -56.69 18.51 -17.14
N GLU A 2 -56.41 19.20 -16.04
CA GLU A 2 -55.60 20.43 -16.07
C GLU A 2 -54.13 20.02 -16.23
N LYS A 3 -53.52 20.39 -17.36
CA LYS A 3 -52.08 20.38 -17.55
C LYS A 3 -51.51 21.45 -16.62
N ASN A 4 -51.01 21.07 -15.45
CA ASN A 4 -50.17 21.91 -14.62
C ASN A 4 -48.90 22.26 -15.44
N ASN A 5 -48.94 23.34 -16.17
CA ASN A 5 -47.78 24.06 -16.66
C ASN A 5 -47.12 24.72 -15.46
N SER A 6 -46.31 23.94 -14.68
CA SER A 6 -45.43 24.55 -13.68
C SER A 6 -44.33 25.29 -14.40
N GLN A 7 -44.57 26.59 -14.67
CA GLN A 7 -43.51 27.49 -15.12
C GLN A 7 -42.37 27.41 -14.11
N ASN A 8 -41.17 27.15 -14.59
CA ASN A 8 -39.98 27.15 -13.73
C ASN A 8 -39.89 28.52 -13.02
N PRO A 9 -39.96 28.59 -11.67
CA PRO A 9 -39.96 29.86 -10.95
C PRO A 9 -38.79 30.80 -11.36
N ILE A 10 -37.64 30.26 -11.77
CA ILE A 10 -36.49 31.01 -12.23
C ILE A 10 -36.79 31.80 -13.51
N GLU A 11 -37.64 31.28 -14.38
CA GLU A 11 -38.01 31.97 -15.64
C GLU A 11 -38.68 33.33 -15.39
N SER A 12 -39.41 33.47 -14.28
CA SER A 12 -40.08 34.74 -13.92
C SER A 12 -39.06 35.83 -13.52
N PHE A 13 -37.87 35.47 -13.06
CA PHE A 13 -36.85 36.43 -12.66
C PHE A 13 -35.86 36.81 -13.77
N ILE A 14 -35.45 35.83 -14.58
CA ILE A 14 -34.36 36.01 -15.56
C ILE A 14 -34.76 35.72 -17.02
N GLY A 15 -36.00 35.34 -17.24
CA GLY A 15 -36.50 34.97 -18.56
C GLY A 15 -36.10 33.56 -19.03
N LYS A 16 -36.85 33.05 -20.01
CA LYS A 16 -36.74 31.65 -20.45
C LYS A 16 -35.36 31.25 -20.98
N SER A 17 -34.73 32.10 -21.76
CA SER A 17 -33.42 31.80 -22.35
C SER A 17 -32.32 31.62 -21.29
N TYR A 18 -32.25 32.53 -20.33
CA TYR A 18 -31.23 32.45 -19.25
C TYR A 18 -31.55 31.35 -18.27
N SER A 19 -32.83 31.11 -17.95
CA SER A 19 -33.23 29.97 -17.11
C SER A 19 -32.82 28.63 -17.73
N LYS A 20 -32.98 28.49 -19.06
CA LYS A 20 -32.54 27.30 -19.81
C LYS A 20 -31.01 27.12 -19.72
N ILE A 21 -30.23 28.17 -19.96
CA ILE A 21 -28.76 28.12 -19.85
C ILE A 21 -28.33 27.71 -18.43
N GLY A 22 -28.94 28.35 -17.41
CA GLY A 22 -28.65 28.00 -16.01
C GLY A 22 -28.94 26.52 -15.66
N SER A 23 -30.11 26.04 -16.14
CA SER A 23 -30.49 24.62 -15.93
C SER A 23 -29.55 23.67 -16.69
N GLU A 24 -29.11 23.97 -17.89
CA GLU A 24 -28.16 23.16 -18.65
C GLU A 24 -26.79 23.05 -17.91
N LEU A 25 -26.30 24.16 -17.38
CA LEU A 25 -25.07 24.18 -16.57
C LEU A 25 -25.20 23.33 -15.30
N GLN A 26 -26.31 23.48 -14.58
CA GLN A 26 -26.58 22.68 -13.38
C GLN A 26 -26.69 21.17 -13.71
N ASN A 27 -27.42 20.84 -14.77
CA ASN A 27 -27.60 19.47 -15.25
C ASN A 27 -26.26 18.83 -15.70
N SER A 28 -25.27 19.63 -16.11
CA SER A 28 -23.96 19.10 -16.52
C SER A 28 -23.25 18.38 -15.38
N HIS A 29 -23.25 18.94 -14.18
CA HIS A 29 -22.67 18.30 -12.98
C HIS A 29 -23.43 17.04 -12.58
N GLU A 30 -24.76 17.11 -12.63
CA GLU A 30 -25.62 15.96 -12.34
C GLU A 30 -25.39 14.81 -13.32
N LYS A 31 -25.24 15.12 -14.62
CA LYS A 31 -24.95 14.13 -15.66
C LYS A 31 -23.61 13.42 -15.40
N ILE A 32 -22.57 14.17 -15.02
CA ILE A 32 -21.26 13.61 -14.67
C ILE A 32 -21.42 12.65 -13.48
N PHE A 33 -22.12 13.06 -12.42
CA PHE A 33 -22.32 12.20 -11.25
C PHE A 33 -23.14 10.94 -11.58
N LYS A 34 -24.22 11.07 -12.36
CA LYS A 34 -25.01 9.93 -12.86
C LYS A 34 -24.14 8.96 -13.67
N ASN A 35 -23.26 9.47 -14.50
CA ASN A 35 -22.34 8.62 -15.26
C ASN A 35 -21.39 7.82 -14.35
N ILE A 36 -20.83 8.45 -13.31
CA ILE A 36 -19.96 7.77 -12.34
C ILE A 36 -20.74 6.67 -11.62
N LEU A 37 -21.98 6.94 -11.19
CA LEU A 37 -22.84 5.96 -10.54
C LEU A 37 -23.18 4.77 -11.45
N ASN A 38 -23.51 5.03 -12.71
CA ASN A 38 -23.88 4.00 -13.68
C ASN A 38 -22.69 3.14 -14.08
N MET A 39 -21.56 3.78 -14.41
CA MET A 39 -20.37 3.11 -14.89
C MET A 39 -19.55 2.48 -13.75
N ARG A 40 -19.70 2.95 -12.53
CA ARG A 40 -18.93 2.54 -11.35
C ARG A 40 -17.41 2.57 -11.63
N SER A 41 -16.99 3.57 -12.39
CA SER A 41 -15.60 3.72 -12.84
C SER A 41 -15.08 5.13 -12.60
N ILE A 42 -13.78 5.23 -12.39
CA ILE A 42 -13.11 6.52 -12.29
C ILE A 42 -13.20 7.23 -13.65
N PRO A 43 -13.55 8.53 -13.67
CA PRO A 43 -13.51 9.31 -14.91
C PRO A 43 -12.12 9.21 -15.57
N ASN A 44 -12.07 9.17 -16.90
CA ASN A 44 -10.80 9.11 -17.61
C ASN A 44 -9.95 10.36 -17.33
N GLU A 45 -10.59 11.53 -17.36
CA GLU A 45 -9.93 12.82 -17.13
C GLU A 45 -10.24 13.38 -15.74
N PRO A 46 -9.36 14.23 -15.19
CA PRO A 46 -9.55 14.91 -13.92
C PRO A 46 -10.84 15.73 -13.89
N LEU A 47 -11.57 15.68 -12.79
CA LEU A 47 -12.69 16.58 -12.52
C LEU A 47 -12.17 17.85 -11.82
N ASN A 48 -12.81 18.99 -12.13
CA ASN A 48 -12.53 20.24 -11.42
C ASN A 48 -13.16 20.25 -10.02
N GLN A 49 -12.66 21.12 -9.14
CA GLN A 49 -13.08 21.22 -7.74
C GLN A 49 -14.59 21.50 -7.58
N ASN A 50 -15.19 22.31 -8.47
CA ASN A 50 -16.62 22.64 -8.40
C ASN A 50 -17.47 21.39 -8.62
N THR A 51 -17.11 20.56 -9.61
CA THR A 51 -17.81 19.30 -9.88
C THR A 51 -17.66 18.32 -8.72
N ILE A 52 -16.46 18.18 -8.15
CA ILE A 52 -16.20 17.33 -7.00
C ILE A 52 -16.99 17.81 -5.79
N SER A 53 -16.99 19.13 -5.51
CA SER A 53 -17.76 19.72 -4.43
C SER A 53 -19.27 19.51 -4.61
N TYR A 54 -19.78 19.64 -5.83
CA TYR A 54 -21.17 19.32 -6.15
C TYR A 54 -21.52 17.87 -5.82
N ILE A 55 -20.68 16.92 -6.24
CA ILE A 55 -20.87 15.50 -5.97
C ILE A 55 -20.87 15.22 -4.46
N LEU A 56 -19.87 15.74 -3.73
CA LEU A 56 -19.75 15.55 -2.28
C LEU A 56 -20.94 16.15 -1.51
N ASN A 57 -21.38 17.35 -1.87
CA ASN A 57 -22.55 17.99 -1.29
C ASN A 57 -23.83 17.18 -1.58
N THR A 58 -23.97 16.68 -2.82
CA THR A 58 -25.11 15.85 -3.20
C THR A 58 -25.16 14.56 -2.36
N ILE A 59 -24.02 13.90 -2.19
CA ILE A 59 -23.90 12.70 -1.33
C ILE A 59 -24.18 13.06 0.13
N SER A 60 -23.57 14.12 0.64
CA SER A 60 -23.71 14.56 2.03
C SER A 60 -25.17 14.88 2.41
N ASN A 61 -25.91 15.51 1.52
CA ASN A 61 -27.31 15.84 1.73
C ASN A 61 -28.24 14.61 1.85
N MET A 62 -27.74 13.40 1.54
CA MET A 62 -28.45 12.14 1.75
C MET A 62 -28.29 11.61 3.18
N ASP A 63 -27.43 12.19 4.01
CA ASP A 63 -27.26 11.81 5.42
C ASP A 63 -28.24 12.61 6.30
N GLY A 64 -28.94 11.91 7.19
CA GLY A 64 -30.01 12.48 7.99
C GLY A 64 -29.58 13.65 8.88
N ASN A 65 -28.32 13.63 9.39
CA ASN A 65 -27.79 14.73 10.20
C ASN A 65 -27.66 16.08 9.44
N ASN A 66 -27.69 16.05 8.10
CA ASN A 66 -27.63 17.24 7.26
C ASN A 66 -29.00 17.73 6.82
N SER A 67 -30.09 17.05 7.23
CA SER A 67 -31.45 17.50 6.97
C SER A 67 -31.85 18.65 7.91
N PRO A 68 -32.47 19.75 7.41
CA PRO A 68 -32.90 20.88 8.23
C PRO A 68 -33.83 20.51 9.37
N ASN A 69 -34.64 19.45 9.21
CA ASN A 69 -35.65 19.02 10.18
C ASN A 69 -35.23 17.75 10.94
N HIS A 70 -33.95 17.42 10.97
CA HIS A 70 -33.49 16.20 11.63
C HIS A 70 -33.62 16.28 13.14
N ILE A 71 -34.23 15.27 13.73
CA ILE A 71 -34.33 15.07 15.18
C ILE A 71 -33.60 13.78 15.52
N GLY A 72 -32.42 13.91 16.16
CA GLY A 72 -31.63 12.78 16.64
C GLY A 72 -31.81 12.62 18.16
N ILE A 73 -32.14 11.41 18.62
CA ILE A 73 -32.34 11.12 20.06
C ILE A 73 -31.32 10.10 20.58
N GLY A 74 -30.59 9.42 19.68
CA GLY A 74 -29.61 8.42 20.06
C GLY A 74 -28.25 9.00 20.47
N GLU A 75 -27.35 8.16 20.97
CA GLU A 75 -25.98 8.52 21.34
C GLU A 75 -25.06 8.77 20.12
N ARG A 76 -25.48 8.35 18.93
CA ARG A 76 -24.69 8.46 17.67
C ARG A 76 -25.45 9.18 16.57
N GLU A 77 -25.76 10.46 16.80
CA GLU A 77 -26.60 11.24 15.90
C GLU A 77 -25.80 12.28 15.06
N GLY A 78 -24.50 12.09 14.93
CA GLY A 78 -23.66 12.92 14.06
C GLY A 78 -23.48 14.36 14.56
N ARG A 79 -23.57 14.60 15.88
CA ARG A 79 -23.36 15.91 16.48
C ARG A 79 -21.87 16.23 16.55
N ILE A 80 -21.44 17.18 15.73
CA ILE A 80 -20.05 17.64 15.69
C ILE A 80 -20.01 19.09 16.19
N ILE A 81 -19.24 19.35 17.25
CA ILE A 81 -19.13 20.70 17.83
C ILE A 81 -18.20 21.62 17.02
N SER A 82 -17.18 21.07 16.36
CA SER A 82 -16.23 21.84 15.58
C SER A 82 -16.66 21.94 14.10
N ASN A 83 -16.92 23.15 13.63
CA ASN A 83 -17.22 23.38 12.21
C ASN A 83 -16.02 23.02 11.31
N ILE A 84 -14.79 23.17 11.77
CA ILE A 84 -13.60 22.76 11.02
C ILE A 84 -13.61 21.23 10.80
N VAL A 85 -13.94 20.47 11.83
CA VAL A 85 -14.03 19.00 11.75
C VAL A 85 -15.21 18.58 10.87
N LEU A 86 -16.38 19.23 11.00
CA LEU A 86 -17.55 18.98 10.18
C LEU A 86 -17.24 19.21 8.69
N ASN A 87 -16.67 20.38 8.37
CA ASN A 87 -16.36 20.79 7.01
C ASN A 87 -15.27 19.91 6.39
N ARG A 88 -14.26 19.51 7.14
CA ARG A 88 -13.21 18.56 6.68
C ARG A 88 -13.80 17.24 6.20
N ASN A 89 -14.91 16.81 6.80
CA ASN A 89 -15.59 15.56 6.42
C ASN A 89 -16.80 15.79 5.52
N TYR A 90 -17.00 17.00 4.99
CA TYR A 90 -18.15 17.35 4.11
C TYR A 90 -19.52 16.97 4.74
N GLY A 91 -19.66 17.03 6.06
CA GLY A 91 -20.89 16.60 6.74
C GLY A 91 -21.12 15.08 6.81
N LEU A 92 -20.22 14.27 6.27
CA LEU A 92 -20.27 12.79 6.30
C LEU A 92 -19.71 12.27 7.63
N VAL A 93 -20.49 12.35 8.70
CA VAL A 93 -20.02 12.16 10.07
C VAL A 93 -20.41 10.81 10.70
N HIS A 94 -21.24 10.04 10.03
CA HIS A 94 -21.67 8.74 10.56
C HIS A 94 -20.67 7.60 10.37
N GLY A 95 -19.62 7.80 9.56
CA GLY A 95 -18.65 6.75 9.26
C GLY A 95 -19.22 5.64 8.36
N MET A 96 -18.56 4.49 8.34
CA MET A 96 -18.95 3.36 7.51
C MET A 96 -19.47 2.17 8.32
N GLY A 97 -20.40 1.41 7.74
CA GLY A 97 -20.90 0.15 8.26
C GLY A 97 -21.90 0.27 9.40
N ARG A 98 -22.25 -0.88 9.91
CA ARG A 98 -23.09 -1.08 11.12
C ARG A 98 -22.41 -2.06 12.06
N SER A 99 -22.95 -2.19 13.29
CA SER A 99 -22.46 -3.19 14.24
C SER A 99 -22.55 -4.60 13.63
N GLY A 100 -21.40 -5.29 13.52
CA GLY A 100 -21.33 -6.65 12.99
C GLY A 100 -21.02 -6.78 11.50
N ASN A 101 -21.04 -5.69 10.73
CA ASN A 101 -20.56 -5.69 9.36
C ASN A 101 -20.15 -4.26 8.94
N ILE A 102 -18.88 -4.08 8.64
CA ILE A 102 -18.32 -2.77 8.27
C ILE A 102 -18.84 -2.24 6.93
N ASN A 103 -19.42 -3.10 6.10
CA ASN A 103 -19.93 -2.72 4.76
C ASN A 103 -21.46 -2.60 4.70
N ASP A 104 -22.18 -2.81 5.81
CA ASP A 104 -23.62 -2.68 5.86
C ASP A 104 -24.08 -1.24 5.67
N LEU A 105 -25.20 -1.10 4.99
CA LEU A 105 -25.82 0.20 4.75
C LEU A 105 -26.43 0.76 6.05
N GLN A 106 -26.17 2.04 6.32
CA GLN A 106 -26.69 2.74 7.48
C GLN A 106 -27.92 3.59 7.08
N PRO A 107 -29.14 3.26 7.54
CA PRO A 107 -30.35 3.97 7.09
C PRO A 107 -30.34 5.48 7.36
N LYS A 108 -29.72 5.94 8.44
CA LYS A 108 -29.59 7.38 8.76
C LYS A 108 -28.41 8.08 8.10
N ALA A 109 -27.60 7.35 7.31
CA ALA A 109 -26.42 7.83 6.64
C ALA A 109 -26.33 7.21 5.24
N VAL A 110 -27.31 7.48 4.41
CA VAL A 110 -27.44 6.93 3.05
C VAL A 110 -26.31 7.42 2.16
N GLY A 111 -25.95 8.70 2.28
CA GLY A 111 -24.86 9.30 1.52
C GLY A 111 -23.50 8.71 1.90
N SER A 112 -23.21 8.59 3.20
CA SER A 112 -22.01 7.91 3.69
C SER A 112 -21.94 6.46 3.19
N SER A 113 -23.07 5.74 3.21
CA SER A 113 -23.16 4.36 2.70
C SER A 113 -22.89 4.30 1.19
N LEU A 114 -23.45 5.24 0.42
CA LEU A 114 -23.22 5.36 -1.02
C LEU A 114 -21.73 5.64 -1.32
N LEU A 115 -21.12 6.58 -0.60
CA LEU A 115 -19.70 6.89 -0.75
C LEU A 115 -18.82 5.64 -0.56
N VAL A 116 -19.09 4.85 0.49
CA VAL A 116 -18.35 3.60 0.78
C VAL A 116 -18.45 2.62 -0.39
N GLN A 117 -19.69 2.34 -0.85
CA GLN A 117 -19.92 1.38 -1.94
C GLN A 117 -19.31 1.86 -3.25
N LEU A 118 -19.45 3.15 -3.55
CA LEU A 118 -18.92 3.74 -4.76
C LEU A 118 -17.39 3.74 -4.74
N THR A 119 -16.76 4.15 -3.64
CA THR A 119 -15.29 4.17 -3.53
C THR A 119 -14.69 2.76 -3.67
N ASN A 120 -15.31 1.74 -3.07
CA ASN A 120 -14.88 0.34 -3.29
C ASN A 120 -15.00 -0.05 -4.78
N SER A 121 -16.09 0.35 -5.44
CA SER A 121 -16.29 0.05 -6.87
C SER A 121 -15.28 0.77 -7.77
N LEU A 122 -15.02 2.06 -7.51
CA LEU A 122 -14.01 2.85 -8.23
C LEU A 122 -12.61 2.25 -8.05
N THR A 123 -12.28 1.83 -6.83
CA THR A 123 -10.99 1.20 -6.54
C THR A 123 -10.86 -0.13 -7.29
N LYS A 124 -11.90 -0.97 -7.29
CA LYS A 124 -11.91 -2.20 -8.08
C LYS A 124 -11.70 -1.92 -9.58
N ASN A 125 -12.40 -0.93 -10.12
CA ASN A 125 -12.23 -0.50 -11.52
C ASN A 125 -10.79 -0.08 -11.81
N LEU A 126 -10.15 0.66 -10.89
CA LEU A 126 -8.75 1.05 -11.04
C LEU A 126 -7.81 -0.15 -11.01
N LEU A 127 -8.01 -1.11 -10.08
CA LEU A 127 -7.22 -2.33 -10.03
C LEU A 127 -7.32 -3.13 -11.34
N HIS A 128 -8.52 -3.22 -11.94
CA HIS A 128 -8.69 -3.83 -13.25
C HIS A 128 -7.96 -3.03 -14.35
N SER A 129 -8.03 -1.71 -14.31
CA SER A 129 -7.38 -0.84 -15.32
C SER A 129 -5.85 -0.95 -15.32
N ILE A 130 -5.25 -1.30 -14.19
CA ILE A 130 -3.80 -1.57 -14.10
C ILE A 130 -3.43 -3.03 -14.38
N GLY A 131 -4.42 -3.89 -14.66
CA GLY A 131 -4.22 -5.28 -15.08
C GLY A 131 -4.55 -6.35 -14.04
N LEU A 132 -4.99 -6.03 -12.82
CA LEU A 132 -5.40 -7.00 -11.80
C LEU A 132 -6.84 -7.49 -12.06
N ASN A 133 -7.06 -8.14 -13.20
CA ASN A 133 -8.39 -8.50 -13.70
C ASN A 133 -9.08 -9.63 -12.93
N PHE A 134 -8.34 -10.40 -12.15
CA PHE A 134 -8.87 -11.53 -11.37
C PHE A 134 -9.56 -11.10 -10.06
N ILE A 135 -9.54 -9.80 -9.72
CA ILE A 135 -10.12 -9.30 -8.47
C ILE A 135 -11.64 -9.20 -8.60
N ASP A 136 -12.35 -10.01 -7.82
CA ASP A 136 -13.82 -10.01 -7.79
C ASP A 136 -14.40 -9.09 -6.74
N ASN A 137 -13.77 -9.01 -5.56
CA ASN A 137 -14.26 -8.21 -4.46
C ASN A 137 -13.13 -7.54 -3.68
N ILE A 138 -13.42 -6.36 -3.14
CA ILE A 138 -12.51 -5.58 -2.32
C ILE A 138 -13.23 -4.98 -1.10
N ILE A 139 -12.45 -4.60 -0.11
CA ILE A 139 -12.88 -3.72 0.99
C ILE A 139 -11.74 -2.76 1.34
N ILE A 140 -12.09 -1.47 1.44
CA ILE A 140 -11.22 -0.44 1.99
C ILE A 140 -11.49 -0.35 3.48
N LEU A 141 -10.44 -0.38 4.28
CA LEU A 141 -10.49 -0.36 5.73
C LEU A 141 -9.74 0.87 6.27
N PRO A 142 -10.27 1.54 7.31
CA PRO A 142 -9.69 2.78 7.84
C PRO A 142 -8.57 2.53 8.86
N PHE A 143 -7.63 1.68 8.51
CA PHE A 143 -6.41 1.41 9.25
C PHE A 143 -5.31 0.88 8.33
N ALA A 144 -4.05 1.02 8.77
CA ALA A 144 -2.90 0.60 7.98
C ALA A 144 -2.79 -0.92 7.82
N THR A 145 -1.96 -1.37 6.87
CA THR A 145 -1.81 -2.78 6.44
C THR A 145 -1.58 -3.76 7.59
N GLY A 146 -0.92 -3.37 8.68
CA GLY A 146 -0.70 -4.25 9.84
C GLY A 146 -1.99 -4.76 10.47
N MET A 147 -2.97 -3.86 10.67
CA MET A 147 -4.28 -4.23 11.20
C MET A 147 -5.13 -4.96 10.15
N ALA A 148 -4.97 -4.63 8.86
CA ALA A 148 -5.64 -5.37 7.79
C ALA A 148 -5.14 -6.83 7.71
N LEU A 149 -3.84 -7.06 7.86
CA LEU A 149 -3.25 -8.40 7.97
C LEU A 149 -3.78 -9.12 9.21
N THR A 150 -3.80 -8.46 10.37
CA THR A 150 -4.35 -9.04 11.61
C THR A 150 -5.82 -9.45 11.42
N LEU A 151 -6.66 -8.59 10.87
CA LEU A 151 -8.07 -8.91 10.58
C LEU A 151 -8.20 -10.06 9.58
N SER A 152 -7.33 -10.12 8.57
CA SER A 152 -7.28 -11.20 7.60
C SER A 152 -6.99 -12.55 8.28
N PHE A 153 -5.96 -12.60 9.13
CA PHE A 153 -5.62 -13.83 9.87
C PHE A 153 -6.74 -14.25 10.84
N LEU A 154 -7.35 -13.29 11.54
CA LEU A 154 -8.51 -13.57 12.41
C LEU A 154 -9.71 -14.09 11.62
N THR A 155 -9.93 -13.58 10.40
CA THR A 155 -11.00 -14.08 9.52
C THR A 155 -10.72 -15.51 9.04
N LEU A 156 -9.48 -15.79 8.63
CA LEU A 156 -9.08 -17.14 8.23
C LEU A 156 -9.16 -18.14 9.41
N ARG A 157 -8.91 -17.69 10.65
CA ARG A 157 -9.10 -18.51 11.85
C ARG A 157 -10.53 -19.04 11.97
N LEU A 158 -11.54 -18.26 11.62
CA LEU A 158 -12.95 -18.73 11.65
C LEU A 158 -13.19 -19.89 10.68
N LEU A 159 -12.37 -20.00 9.61
CA LEU A 159 -12.45 -21.08 8.63
C LEU A 159 -11.55 -22.27 8.97
N LYS A 160 -10.52 -22.06 9.78
CA LYS A 160 -9.55 -23.08 10.20
C LYS A 160 -9.21 -22.90 11.70
N PRO A 161 -10.17 -23.17 12.62
CA PRO A 161 -10.06 -22.79 14.03
C PRO A 161 -8.94 -23.51 14.79
N ASN A 162 -8.56 -24.70 14.33
CA ASN A 162 -7.53 -25.50 14.97
C ASN A 162 -6.10 -25.17 14.52
N ALA A 163 -5.95 -24.33 13.49
CA ALA A 163 -4.62 -23.92 13.01
C ALA A 163 -3.87 -23.09 14.05
N LYS A 164 -2.59 -23.35 14.19
CA LYS A 164 -1.70 -22.73 15.19
C LYS A 164 -0.60 -21.89 14.58
N TYR A 165 -0.20 -22.18 13.34
CA TYR A 165 1.00 -21.65 12.72
C TYR A 165 0.70 -20.81 11.49
N ILE A 166 1.50 -19.76 11.29
CA ILE A 166 1.62 -19.03 10.02
C ILE A 166 3.06 -19.20 9.56
N ILE A 167 3.28 -19.76 8.36
CA ILE A 167 4.60 -19.86 7.76
C ILE A 167 4.88 -18.54 7.01
N TRP A 168 5.95 -17.86 7.40
CA TRP A 168 6.27 -16.52 6.94
C TRP A 168 7.67 -16.42 6.36
N SER A 169 7.77 -15.88 5.15
CA SER A 169 9.03 -15.49 4.54
C SER A 169 9.54 -14.21 5.20
N ARG A 170 10.69 -14.30 5.86
CA ARG A 170 11.23 -13.22 6.67
C ARG A 170 11.48 -11.96 5.85
N ILE A 171 10.94 -10.86 6.34
CA ILE A 171 11.29 -9.50 5.99
C ILE A 171 11.44 -8.70 7.29
N ASP A 172 12.52 -7.93 7.43
CA ASP A 172 12.78 -7.18 8.66
C ASP A 172 11.97 -5.88 8.70
N GLN A 173 10.66 -6.08 8.78
CA GLN A 173 9.62 -5.09 8.97
C GLN A 173 8.73 -5.54 10.13
N LYS A 174 8.84 -4.82 11.26
CA LYS A 174 8.19 -5.22 12.53
C LYS A 174 6.69 -5.49 12.40
N THR A 175 5.99 -4.73 11.57
CA THR A 175 4.54 -4.87 11.39
C THR A 175 4.17 -6.22 10.80
N CYS A 176 4.94 -6.72 9.81
CA CYS A 176 4.70 -8.02 9.18
C CYS A 176 4.86 -9.18 10.17
N PHE A 177 5.75 -9.04 11.13
CA PHE A 177 5.92 -10.04 12.18
C PHE A 177 4.85 -9.91 13.28
N LYS A 178 4.65 -8.68 13.78
CA LYS A 178 3.72 -8.42 14.89
C LYS A 178 2.28 -8.81 14.58
N CYS A 179 1.79 -8.62 13.34
CA CYS A 179 0.40 -8.95 13.00
C CYS A 179 0.06 -10.44 13.20
N MET A 180 1.03 -11.36 13.02
CA MET A 180 0.85 -12.77 13.30
C MET A 180 0.68 -13.04 14.81
N ILE A 181 1.55 -12.45 15.64
CA ILE A 181 1.49 -12.56 17.10
C ILE A 181 0.19 -11.93 17.62
N THR A 182 -0.14 -10.72 17.18
CA THR A 182 -1.35 -9.99 17.59
C THR A 182 -2.61 -10.77 17.26
N SER A 183 -2.62 -11.52 16.15
CA SER A 183 -3.73 -12.41 15.81
C SER A 183 -3.69 -13.76 16.54
N GLY A 184 -2.70 -13.98 17.43
CA GLY A 184 -2.59 -15.16 18.31
C GLY A 184 -2.04 -16.40 17.62
N PHE A 185 -1.27 -16.25 16.51
CA PHE A 185 -0.60 -17.37 15.86
C PHE A 185 0.89 -17.40 16.19
N THR A 186 1.45 -18.61 16.13
CA THR A 186 2.89 -18.82 16.24
C THR A 186 3.53 -18.68 14.85
N PRO A 187 4.41 -17.70 14.63
CA PRO A 187 5.13 -17.55 13.37
C PRO A 187 6.16 -18.65 13.17
N ILE A 188 6.17 -19.25 11.99
CA ILE A 188 7.25 -20.12 11.53
C ILE A 188 8.07 -19.29 10.53
N ILE A 189 9.26 -18.91 10.95
CA ILE A 189 10.11 -17.97 10.22
C ILE A 189 10.96 -18.75 9.21
N ILE A 190 10.82 -18.43 7.92
CA ILE A 190 11.69 -18.91 6.85
C ILE A 190 12.63 -17.77 6.45
N ASN A 191 13.93 -17.95 6.64
CA ASN A 191 14.91 -16.99 6.18
C ASN A 191 15.09 -17.11 4.66
N PRO A 192 15.18 -15.99 3.93
CA PRO A 192 15.61 -16.03 2.53
C PRO A 192 17.01 -16.61 2.38
N ILE A 193 17.23 -17.30 1.28
CA ILE A 193 18.56 -17.75 0.87
C ILE A 193 19.31 -16.63 0.14
N ILE A 194 20.63 -16.64 0.28
CA ILE A 194 21.51 -15.70 -0.38
C ILE A 194 21.98 -16.34 -1.69
N ILE A 195 21.69 -15.68 -2.81
CA ILE A 195 22.16 -16.09 -4.14
C ILE A 195 23.20 -15.08 -4.60
N ASN A 196 24.38 -15.55 -4.92
CA ASN A 196 25.41 -14.73 -5.56
C ASN A 196 25.14 -14.69 -7.06
N ASN A 197 25.05 -13.50 -7.63
CA ASN A 197 24.76 -13.30 -9.06
C ASN A 197 26.01 -13.42 -9.95
N ASP A 198 27.12 -13.91 -9.42
CA ASP A 198 28.39 -13.78 -10.08
C ASP A 198 28.91 -15.07 -10.71
N ASN A 199 29.02 -15.05 -12.05
CA ASN A 199 29.93 -15.94 -12.78
C ASN A 199 31.41 -15.47 -12.72
N ASN A 200 31.72 -14.33 -12.05
CA ASN A 200 33.02 -13.65 -12.09
C ASN A 200 33.66 -13.37 -10.70
N ASN A 201 33.36 -14.15 -9.66
CA ASN A 201 33.99 -14.04 -8.32
C ASN A 201 33.94 -12.64 -7.66
N LYS A 202 32.93 -11.85 -7.92
CA LYS A 202 32.76 -10.55 -7.25
C LYS A 202 31.90 -10.71 -5.99
N GLU A 203 32.52 -10.84 -4.84
CA GLU A 203 31.93 -11.20 -3.53
C GLU A 203 30.74 -10.36 -3.04
N ASN A 204 30.31 -9.32 -3.75
CA ASN A 204 29.32 -8.36 -3.26
C ASN A 204 28.11 -8.14 -4.19
N ASP A 205 27.92 -8.97 -5.21
CA ASP A 205 26.71 -8.98 -6.03
C ASP A 205 25.83 -10.15 -5.62
N PHE A 206 24.84 -9.87 -4.80
CA PHE A 206 23.94 -10.88 -4.25
C PHE A 206 22.50 -10.38 -4.18
N GLU A 207 21.59 -11.32 -4.18
CA GLU A 207 20.17 -11.09 -3.86
C GLU A 207 19.66 -12.10 -2.84
N LEU A 208 18.60 -11.74 -2.14
CA LEU A 208 17.92 -12.62 -1.19
C LEU A 208 16.65 -13.16 -1.84
N LYS A 209 16.58 -14.49 -2.01
CA LYS A 209 15.44 -15.20 -2.61
C LYS A 209 14.70 -16.08 -1.60
N THR A 210 13.47 -16.42 -1.93
CA THR A 210 12.63 -17.30 -1.11
C THR A 210 13.22 -18.71 -1.05
N ASP A 211 13.33 -19.28 0.14
CA ASP A 211 13.73 -20.66 0.36
C ASP A 211 12.52 -21.59 0.26
N ILE A 212 12.20 -22.02 -0.95
CA ILE A 212 11.05 -22.88 -1.24
C ILE A 212 11.17 -24.26 -0.56
N GLU A 213 12.37 -24.82 -0.48
CA GLU A 213 12.56 -26.13 0.12
C GLU A 213 12.33 -26.10 1.64
N SER A 214 12.74 -25.02 2.31
CA SER A 214 12.40 -24.81 3.72
C SER A 214 10.89 -24.68 3.93
N PHE A 215 10.14 -24.03 3.02
CA PHE A 215 8.68 -24.00 3.10
C PHE A 215 8.09 -25.41 3.03
N LYS A 216 8.47 -26.23 2.05
CA LYS A 216 7.99 -27.62 1.90
C LYS A 216 8.29 -28.45 3.14
N SER A 217 9.54 -28.45 3.59
CA SER A 217 9.97 -29.19 4.79
C SER A 217 9.19 -28.79 6.04
N LYS A 218 8.92 -27.49 6.25
CA LYS A 218 8.12 -27.04 7.40
C LYS A 218 6.66 -27.44 7.29
N ILE A 219 6.08 -27.42 6.08
CA ILE A 219 4.70 -27.90 5.87
C ILE A 219 4.57 -29.38 6.22
N GLU A 220 5.49 -30.20 5.76
CA GLU A 220 5.52 -31.66 6.07
C GLU A 220 5.67 -31.90 7.57
N LYS A 221 6.62 -31.20 8.21
CA LYS A 221 6.88 -31.37 9.65
C LYS A 221 5.71 -30.97 10.54
N LEU A 222 5.01 -29.87 10.20
CA LEU A 222 3.94 -29.32 11.03
C LEU A 222 2.59 -29.97 10.77
N GLY A 223 2.39 -30.53 9.58
CA GLY A 223 1.10 -31.01 9.09
C GLY A 223 0.19 -29.85 8.66
N VAL A 224 -0.45 -30.04 7.51
CA VAL A 224 -1.28 -29.01 6.83
C VAL A 224 -2.37 -28.44 7.74
N ASP A 225 -3.00 -29.29 8.57
CA ASP A 225 -4.13 -28.89 9.43
C ASP A 225 -3.75 -27.89 10.52
N ASN A 226 -2.50 -27.90 10.94
CA ASN A 226 -1.98 -26.97 11.93
C ASN A 226 -1.56 -25.61 11.35
N ILE A 227 -1.49 -25.49 10.01
CA ILE A 227 -1.02 -24.27 9.33
C ILE A 227 -2.23 -23.47 8.86
N LEU A 228 -2.35 -22.23 9.35
CA LEU A 228 -3.37 -21.31 8.87
C LEU A 228 -3.11 -20.91 7.42
N CYS A 229 -1.96 -20.30 7.18
CA CYS A 229 -1.61 -19.81 5.87
C CYS A 229 -0.09 -19.74 5.65
N ILE A 230 0.30 -19.63 4.40
CA ILE A 230 1.58 -19.07 3.99
C ILE A 230 1.40 -17.56 3.85
N PHE A 231 2.29 -16.80 4.50
CA PHE A 231 2.31 -15.36 4.45
C PHE A 231 3.56 -14.89 3.70
N SER A 232 3.37 -14.36 2.50
CA SER A 232 4.41 -13.90 1.59
C SER A 232 4.33 -12.41 1.31
N THR A 233 5.36 -11.83 0.67
CA THR A 233 5.40 -10.40 0.37
C THR A 233 5.95 -10.09 -1.03
N THR A 234 5.32 -9.12 -1.69
CA THR A 234 5.81 -8.42 -2.87
C THR A 234 6.36 -7.03 -2.51
N SER A 235 6.38 -6.68 -1.23
CA SER A 235 6.78 -5.36 -0.74
C SER A 235 7.98 -5.49 0.19
N CYS A 236 9.18 -5.45 -0.39
CA CYS A 236 10.44 -5.61 0.32
C CYS A 236 11.52 -4.65 -0.20
N PHE A 237 12.63 -4.59 0.51
CA PHE A 237 13.75 -3.69 0.22
C PHE A 237 14.92 -4.47 -0.37
N ALA A 238 15.54 -3.94 -1.44
CA ALA A 238 16.76 -4.50 -2.01
C ALA A 238 17.85 -4.64 -0.91
N PRO A 239 18.64 -5.69 -0.94
CA PRO A 239 18.83 -6.72 -1.99
C PRO A 239 17.82 -7.86 -1.95
N ARG A 240 16.75 -7.78 -1.13
CA ARG A 240 15.71 -8.81 -1.08
C ARG A 240 14.82 -8.73 -2.33
N ALA A 241 14.74 -9.84 -3.06
CA ALA A 241 13.73 -10.03 -4.10
C ALA A 241 12.33 -10.18 -3.49
N TYR A 242 11.29 -10.00 -4.30
CA TYR A 242 9.94 -10.42 -3.91
C TYR A 242 9.93 -11.92 -3.60
N ASP A 243 9.01 -12.35 -2.76
CA ASP A 243 8.84 -13.79 -2.58
C ASP A 243 8.44 -14.46 -3.90
N ASP A 244 8.84 -15.70 -4.09
CA ASP A 244 8.39 -16.51 -5.22
C ASP A 244 6.90 -16.86 -5.05
N ILE A 245 6.06 -15.81 -5.27
CA ILE A 245 4.61 -15.89 -5.12
C ILE A 245 4.05 -16.99 -6.00
N ILE A 246 4.66 -17.22 -7.17
CA ILE A 246 4.23 -18.23 -8.14
C ILE A 246 4.32 -19.62 -7.50
N LYS A 247 5.52 -20.03 -7.07
CA LYS A 247 5.72 -21.33 -6.44
C LYS A 247 4.99 -21.49 -5.11
N LEU A 248 4.95 -20.43 -4.29
CA LEU A 248 4.19 -20.47 -3.04
C LEU A 248 2.69 -20.63 -3.30
N SER A 249 2.13 -20.01 -4.36
CA SER A 249 0.73 -20.16 -4.72
C SER A 249 0.40 -21.57 -5.22
N GLU A 250 1.31 -22.22 -5.95
CA GLU A 250 1.19 -23.62 -6.39
C GLU A 250 1.16 -24.56 -5.17
N ILE A 251 2.09 -24.38 -4.22
CA ILE A 251 2.12 -25.16 -2.97
C ILE A 251 0.83 -24.95 -2.17
N CYS A 252 0.34 -23.71 -2.06
CA CYS A 252 -0.90 -23.40 -1.36
C CYS A 252 -2.11 -24.07 -2.00
N LYS A 253 -2.16 -24.16 -3.34
CA LYS A 253 -3.21 -24.86 -4.07
C LYS A 253 -3.14 -26.37 -3.86
N GLU A 254 -1.95 -26.95 -4.04
CA GLU A 254 -1.72 -28.39 -3.88
C GLU A 254 -2.05 -28.86 -2.47
N LYS A 255 -1.57 -28.17 -1.46
CA LYS A 255 -1.74 -28.54 -0.04
C LYS A 255 -3.02 -27.99 0.60
N ASN A 256 -3.83 -27.26 -0.14
CA ASN A 256 -5.04 -26.56 0.35
C ASN A 256 -4.76 -25.68 1.61
N ILE A 257 -3.66 -24.94 1.60
CA ILE A 257 -3.29 -23.96 2.62
C ILE A 257 -3.72 -22.58 2.14
N PHE A 258 -4.19 -21.69 3.02
CA PHE A 258 -4.46 -20.31 2.64
C PHE A 258 -3.17 -19.58 2.26
N HIS A 259 -3.27 -18.68 1.28
CA HIS A 259 -2.18 -17.83 0.84
C HIS A 259 -2.55 -16.35 1.04
N VAL A 260 -1.81 -15.67 1.90
CA VAL A 260 -1.96 -14.23 2.18
C VAL A 260 -0.74 -13.49 1.66
N VAL A 261 -0.97 -12.49 0.80
CA VAL A 261 0.10 -11.71 0.17
C VAL A 261 0.11 -10.29 0.70
N ASN A 262 1.20 -9.88 1.33
CA ASN A 262 1.46 -8.48 1.65
C ASN A 262 1.98 -7.75 0.41
N ASN A 263 1.09 -7.01 -0.24
CA ASN A 263 1.39 -6.15 -1.39
C ASN A 263 1.29 -4.67 -1.01
N ALA A 264 1.91 -4.28 0.10
CA ALA A 264 1.74 -2.96 0.70
C ALA A 264 1.94 -1.80 -0.29
N TYR A 265 2.86 -1.92 -1.27
CA TYR A 265 3.15 -0.88 -2.26
C TYR A 265 3.46 -1.42 -3.68
N GLY A 266 2.88 -2.55 -4.07
CA GLY A 266 3.15 -3.17 -5.38
C GLY A 266 2.11 -2.89 -6.47
N ILE A 267 1.00 -2.20 -6.17
CA ILE A 267 -0.09 -1.97 -7.13
C ILE A 267 0.40 -1.20 -8.37
N TYR A 268 1.29 -0.23 -8.20
CA TYR A 268 1.84 0.58 -9.30
C TYR A 268 3.06 -0.05 -10.00
N CYS A 269 3.38 -1.31 -9.70
CA CYS A 269 4.50 -2.02 -10.32
C CYS A 269 3.99 -3.11 -11.26
N THR A 270 4.17 -2.92 -12.58
CA THR A 270 3.71 -3.88 -13.60
C THR A 270 4.25 -5.28 -13.36
N LYS A 271 5.52 -5.42 -12.96
CA LYS A 271 6.11 -6.73 -12.63
C LYS A 271 5.36 -7.44 -11.49
N VAL A 272 4.94 -6.71 -10.46
CA VAL A 272 4.15 -7.28 -9.35
C VAL A 272 2.76 -7.66 -9.83
N VAL A 273 2.13 -6.83 -10.65
CA VAL A 273 0.82 -7.12 -11.26
C VAL A 273 0.88 -8.42 -12.07
N ASP A 274 1.91 -8.60 -12.90
CA ASP A 274 2.12 -9.79 -13.72
C ASP A 274 2.33 -11.04 -12.84
N ILE A 275 3.14 -10.94 -11.79
CA ILE A 275 3.37 -12.02 -10.83
C ILE A 275 2.07 -12.44 -10.15
N LEU A 276 1.27 -11.49 -9.65
CA LEU A 276 0.00 -11.77 -8.99
C LEU A 276 -1.01 -12.43 -9.94
N ASN A 277 -1.13 -11.93 -11.18
CA ASN A 277 -2.00 -12.53 -12.19
C ASN A 277 -1.59 -13.98 -12.50
N LYS A 278 -0.29 -14.21 -12.74
CA LYS A 278 0.22 -15.56 -13.02
C LYS A 278 -0.02 -16.49 -11.83
N SER A 279 0.28 -16.04 -10.63
CA SER A 279 0.10 -16.82 -9.40
C SER A 279 -1.36 -17.19 -9.15
N ASN A 280 -2.29 -16.27 -9.38
CA ASN A 280 -3.73 -16.57 -9.24
C ASN A 280 -4.24 -17.55 -10.32
N LYS A 281 -3.66 -17.49 -11.53
CA LYS A 281 -4.06 -18.39 -12.63
C LYS A 281 -3.64 -19.84 -12.40
N ILE A 282 -2.40 -20.06 -11.96
CA ILE A 282 -1.85 -21.42 -11.83
C ILE A 282 -1.95 -21.98 -10.41
N GLY A 283 -1.90 -21.11 -9.41
CA GLY A 283 -1.91 -21.45 -8.00
C GLY A 283 -3.17 -20.98 -7.28
N LYS A 284 -2.97 -20.50 -6.04
CA LYS A 284 -4.01 -19.99 -5.15
C LYS A 284 -3.50 -18.77 -4.39
N ILE A 285 -4.21 -17.64 -4.49
CA ILE A 285 -4.03 -16.49 -3.61
C ILE A 285 -5.40 -16.18 -2.99
N ASP A 286 -5.48 -16.25 -1.66
CA ASP A 286 -6.75 -16.04 -0.95
C ASP A 286 -7.00 -14.58 -0.63
N LEU A 287 -6.01 -13.87 -0.07
CA LEU A 287 -6.11 -12.46 0.29
C LEU A 287 -4.86 -11.70 -0.11
N ILE A 288 -5.05 -10.51 -0.66
CA ILE A 288 -3.97 -9.56 -0.96
C ILE A 288 -4.25 -8.28 -0.19
N ILE A 289 -3.22 -7.74 0.47
CA ILE A 289 -3.33 -6.55 1.31
C ILE A 289 -2.42 -5.44 0.78
N SER A 290 -2.97 -4.24 0.56
CA SER A 290 -2.24 -3.07 0.10
C SER A 290 -2.52 -1.83 0.94
N SER A 291 -1.59 -0.89 1.00
CA SER A 291 -1.74 0.40 1.66
C SER A 291 -2.33 1.44 0.71
N THR A 292 -3.24 2.27 1.18
CA THR A 292 -3.79 3.35 0.35
C THR A 292 -2.78 4.46 0.11
N ASP A 293 -2.07 4.89 1.16
CA ASP A 293 -1.08 5.98 1.10
C ASP A 293 0.06 5.67 0.13
N LYS A 294 0.57 4.44 0.14
CA LYS A 294 1.71 4.05 -0.70
C LYS A 294 1.37 3.86 -2.17
N ASN A 295 0.10 3.59 -2.48
CA ASN A 295 -0.31 3.30 -3.85
C ASN A 295 -1.09 4.43 -4.52
N PHE A 296 -1.79 5.29 -3.76
CA PHE A 296 -2.69 6.30 -4.31
C PHE A 296 -2.37 7.73 -3.86
N MET A 297 -1.23 7.95 -3.18
CA MET A 297 -0.77 9.28 -2.75
C MET A 297 -1.80 10.02 -1.88
N VAL A 298 -2.44 9.31 -0.96
CA VAL A 298 -3.37 9.83 0.04
C VAL A 298 -2.74 9.78 1.43
N PRO A 299 -3.29 10.48 2.45
CA PRO A 299 -2.81 10.40 3.82
C PRO A 299 -2.76 8.96 4.35
N VAL A 300 -1.83 8.70 5.26
CA VAL A 300 -1.75 7.42 5.99
C VAL A 300 -3.03 7.19 6.79
N GLY A 301 -3.57 5.98 6.75
CA GLY A 301 -4.73 5.61 7.56
C GLY A 301 -5.69 4.62 6.88
N GLY A 302 -5.41 4.22 5.64
CA GLY A 302 -6.22 3.28 4.92
C GLY A 302 -5.46 2.07 4.37
N SER A 303 -6.17 0.97 4.17
CA SER A 303 -5.68 -0.23 3.50
C SER A 303 -6.77 -0.90 2.68
N LEU A 304 -6.34 -1.71 1.71
CA LEU A 304 -7.21 -2.54 0.88
C LEU A 304 -7.01 -4.00 1.26
N ILE A 305 -8.10 -4.75 1.34
CA ILE A 305 -8.09 -6.22 1.26
C ILE A 305 -8.88 -6.61 0.02
N TYR A 306 -8.29 -7.38 -0.86
CA TYR A 306 -8.91 -7.77 -2.11
C TYR A 306 -8.57 -9.22 -2.50
N SER A 307 -9.47 -9.84 -3.29
CA SER A 307 -9.41 -11.26 -3.60
C SER A 307 -10.18 -11.59 -4.88
N SER A 308 -9.85 -12.71 -5.50
CA SER A 308 -10.70 -13.39 -6.49
C SER A 308 -11.85 -14.17 -5.83
N ASN A 309 -11.81 -14.36 -4.52
CA ASN A 309 -12.85 -15.06 -3.76
C ASN A 309 -13.80 -14.06 -3.11
N TYR A 310 -14.96 -13.86 -3.76
CA TYR A 310 -16.00 -12.96 -3.26
C TYR A 310 -16.42 -13.29 -1.82
N GLY A 311 -16.68 -14.57 -1.54
CA GLY A 311 -17.17 -15.03 -0.24
C GLY A 311 -16.19 -14.78 0.91
N LEU A 312 -14.88 -14.78 0.61
CA LEU A 312 -13.86 -14.52 1.63
C LEU A 312 -13.83 -13.05 2.04
N ILE A 313 -13.97 -12.12 1.09
CA ILE A 313 -14.07 -10.69 1.40
C ILE A 313 -15.34 -10.40 2.21
N GLU A 314 -16.48 -11.04 1.90
CA GLU A 314 -17.69 -10.91 2.72
C GLU A 314 -17.49 -11.38 4.17
N LYS A 315 -16.69 -12.43 4.39
CA LYS A 315 -16.31 -12.88 5.74
C LYS A 315 -15.41 -11.84 6.45
N VAL A 316 -14.47 -11.21 5.74
CA VAL A 316 -13.65 -10.11 6.28
C VAL A 316 -14.54 -8.96 6.74
N LYS A 317 -15.52 -8.55 5.93
CA LYS A 317 -16.46 -7.47 6.24
C LYS A 317 -17.27 -7.77 7.51
N LYS A 318 -17.78 -8.99 7.63
CA LYS A 318 -18.58 -9.46 8.78
C LYS A 318 -17.73 -9.70 10.04
N ASN A 319 -16.45 -9.94 9.91
CA ASN A 319 -15.55 -10.17 11.04
C ASN A 319 -15.07 -8.87 11.71
N TYR A 320 -15.31 -7.72 11.08
CA TYR A 320 -14.96 -6.44 11.67
C TYR A 320 -15.94 -6.06 12.80
N PRO A 321 -15.46 -5.87 14.04
CA PRO A 321 -16.34 -5.79 15.21
C PRO A 321 -16.88 -4.38 15.47
N GLY A 322 -17.42 -3.69 14.47
CA GLY A 322 -17.97 -2.37 14.70
C GLY A 322 -18.15 -1.51 13.46
N ARG A 323 -18.25 -0.22 13.71
CA ARG A 323 -18.26 0.86 12.71
C ARG A 323 -16.87 1.49 12.63
N ALA A 324 -16.59 2.20 11.54
CA ALA A 324 -15.30 2.79 11.33
C ALA A 324 -15.38 4.19 10.72
N SER A 325 -14.25 4.92 10.73
CA SER A 325 -14.11 6.21 10.08
C SER A 325 -14.28 6.08 8.56
N ILE A 326 -14.92 7.07 7.96
CA ILE A 326 -15.05 7.19 6.50
C ILE A 326 -13.87 7.96 5.88
N SER A 327 -13.04 8.64 6.69
CA SER A 327 -12.03 9.58 6.19
C SER A 327 -11.07 8.99 5.15
N PRO A 328 -10.47 7.80 5.31
CA PRO A 328 -9.58 7.25 4.28
C PRO A 328 -10.30 6.92 2.96
N LEU A 329 -11.59 6.60 3.01
CA LEU A 329 -12.39 6.38 1.81
C LEU A 329 -12.72 7.70 1.13
N LEU A 330 -13.02 8.74 1.91
CA LEU A 330 -13.27 10.09 1.41
C LEU A 330 -12.01 10.65 0.72
N ASP A 331 -10.84 10.48 1.34
CA ASP A 331 -9.56 10.89 0.74
C ASP A 331 -9.32 10.19 -0.61
N LEU A 332 -9.57 8.87 -0.68
CA LEU A 332 -9.47 8.11 -1.92
C LEU A 332 -10.47 8.58 -2.97
N PHE A 333 -11.73 8.76 -2.57
CA PHE A 333 -12.80 9.20 -3.47
C PHE A 333 -12.46 10.53 -4.14
N ILE A 334 -12.09 11.51 -3.33
CA ILE A 334 -11.68 12.84 -3.81
C ILE A 334 -10.47 12.71 -4.75
N SER A 335 -9.43 12.02 -4.30
CA SER A 335 -8.18 11.87 -5.07
C SER A 335 -8.42 11.17 -6.41
N PHE A 336 -9.28 10.16 -6.47
CA PHE A 336 -9.61 9.48 -7.71
C PHE A 336 -10.34 10.39 -8.71
N LEU A 337 -11.26 11.23 -8.22
CA LEU A 337 -11.98 12.17 -9.09
C LEU A 337 -11.08 13.33 -9.56
N GLU A 338 -10.22 13.84 -8.68
CA GLU A 338 -9.31 14.94 -8.99
C GLU A 338 -8.14 14.50 -9.88
N MET A 339 -7.70 13.26 -9.74
CA MET A 339 -6.63 12.72 -10.57
C MET A 339 -7.12 12.20 -11.92
N GLY A 340 -8.25 11.51 -11.93
CA GLY A 340 -8.71 10.76 -13.09
C GLY A 340 -7.88 9.50 -13.37
N LYS A 341 -8.43 8.60 -14.17
CA LYS A 341 -7.80 7.31 -14.47
C LYS A 341 -6.54 7.47 -15.33
N ASN A 342 -6.61 8.28 -16.37
CA ASN A 342 -5.49 8.46 -17.31
C ASN A 342 -4.24 9.02 -16.63
N LYS A 343 -4.41 10.01 -15.74
CA LYS A 343 -3.29 10.56 -14.98
C LYS A 343 -2.65 9.52 -14.06
N TYR A 344 -3.45 8.67 -13.41
CA TYR A 344 -2.89 7.59 -12.57
C TYR A 344 -2.08 6.58 -13.38
N LEU A 345 -2.59 6.16 -14.55
CA LEU A 345 -1.86 5.24 -15.43
C LEU A 345 -0.57 5.87 -15.97
N ASN A 346 -0.58 7.18 -16.27
CA ASN A 346 0.62 7.92 -16.66
C ASN A 346 1.65 7.96 -15.51
N LEU A 347 1.23 8.20 -14.25
CA LEU A 347 2.14 8.16 -13.10
C LEU A 347 2.83 6.80 -12.93
N ILE A 348 2.15 5.70 -13.22
CA ILE A 348 2.76 4.36 -13.23
C ILE A 348 3.85 4.25 -14.31
N LYS A 349 3.57 4.76 -15.51
CA LYS A 349 4.53 4.78 -16.63
C LYS A 349 5.74 5.66 -16.29
N ASP A 350 5.48 6.88 -15.85
CA ASP A 350 6.52 7.83 -15.44
C ASP A 350 7.43 7.27 -14.34
N ARG A 351 6.86 6.62 -13.32
CA ARG A 351 7.64 5.97 -12.28
C ARG A 351 8.58 4.90 -12.84
N LYS A 352 8.13 4.12 -13.82
CA LYS A 352 8.96 3.10 -14.48
C LYS A 352 10.15 3.73 -15.21
N GLU A 353 9.94 4.82 -15.89
CA GLU A 353 10.98 5.58 -16.59
C GLU A 353 11.97 6.21 -15.60
N LYS A 354 11.47 6.80 -14.53
CA LYS A 354 12.28 7.38 -13.45
C LYS A 354 13.07 6.34 -12.66
N TYR A 355 12.53 5.13 -12.48
CA TYR A 355 13.30 4.02 -11.89
C TYR A 355 14.54 3.70 -12.74
N LYS A 356 14.40 3.65 -14.07
CA LYS A 356 15.51 3.45 -14.97
C LYS A 356 16.52 4.60 -14.89
N LYS A 357 16.05 5.85 -15.01
CA LYS A 357 16.89 7.07 -14.89
C LYS A 357 17.68 7.08 -13.59
N LEU A 358 17.02 6.79 -12.45
CA LEU A 358 17.65 6.74 -11.13
C LEU A 358 18.70 5.64 -11.07
N THR A 359 18.40 4.45 -11.56
CA THR A 359 19.32 3.32 -11.58
C THR A 359 20.56 3.62 -12.42
N ASP A 360 20.39 4.19 -13.62
CA ASP A 360 21.48 4.55 -14.52
C ASP A 360 22.42 5.60 -13.89
N LYS A 361 21.87 6.65 -13.27
CA LYS A 361 22.65 7.67 -12.54
C LYS A 361 23.37 7.11 -11.33
N LEU A 362 22.70 6.27 -10.55
CA LEU A 362 23.32 5.64 -9.38
C LEU A 362 24.43 4.67 -9.74
N LYS A 363 24.35 4.03 -10.91
CA LYS A 363 25.43 3.18 -11.41
C LYS A 363 26.70 3.97 -11.63
N ILE A 364 26.61 5.14 -12.26
CA ILE A 364 27.76 6.04 -12.47
C ILE A 364 28.37 6.45 -11.13
N ILE A 365 27.53 6.78 -10.13
CA ILE A 365 27.99 7.17 -8.80
C ILE A 365 28.62 5.97 -8.08
N ALA A 366 28.01 4.80 -8.16
CA ALA A 366 28.54 3.58 -7.57
C ALA A 366 29.92 3.23 -8.14
N ASP A 367 30.06 3.24 -9.46
CA ASP A 367 31.34 3.00 -10.14
C ASP A 367 32.44 4.00 -9.71
N LYS A 368 32.08 5.28 -9.56
CA LYS A 368 33.00 6.35 -9.08
C LYS A 368 33.54 6.09 -7.67
N PHE A 369 32.75 5.51 -6.80
CA PHE A 369 33.12 5.20 -5.41
C PHE A 369 33.55 3.74 -5.20
N GLU A 370 33.66 2.96 -6.28
CA GLU A 370 33.98 1.52 -6.26
C GLU A 370 32.93 0.71 -5.46
N GLU A 371 31.71 1.23 -5.38
CA GLU A 371 30.54 0.55 -4.78
C GLU A 371 29.71 -0.14 -5.86
N ARG A 372 28.70 -0.91 -5.46
CA ARG A 372 27.85 -1.67 -6.38
C ARG A 372 26.38 -1.46 -6.11
N LEU A 373 25.59 -1.46 -7.17
CA LEU A 373 24.16 -1.54 -7.07
C LEU A 373 23.72 -2.97 -6.76
N LEU A 374 22.77 -3.08 -5.84
CA LEU A 374 22.09 -4.31 -5.48
C LEU A 374 20.67 -4.23 -6.08
N LEU A 375 20.48 -4.87 -7.22
CA LEU A 375 19.26 -4.79 -8.04
C LEU A 375 18.65 -6.18 -8.22
N PRO A 376 17.85 -6.67 -7.27
CA PRO A 376 17.17 -7.93 -7.44
C PRO A 376 16.32 -7.93 -8.71
N GLU A 377 16.37 -9.04 -9.47
CA GLU A 377 15.73 -9.15 -10.78
C GLU A 377 14.24 -8.78 -10.74
N ASP A 378 13.53 -9.25 -9.74
CA ASP A 378 12.08 -9.05 -9.62
C ASP A 378 11.69 -7.77 -8.88
N ASN A 379 12.57 -7.17 -8.05
CA ASN A 379 12.26 -5.96 -7.29
C ASN A 379 12.52 -4.69 -8.12
N LYS A 380 11.51 -4.22 -8.82
CA LYS A 380 11.56 -3.01 -9.68
C LYS A 380 11.08 -1.73 -8.96
N ILE A 381 11.13 -1.71 -7.62
CA ILE A 381 10.76 -0.54 -6.81
C ILE A 381 11.95 -0.12 -5.95
N SER A 382 12.59 -1.05 -5.23
CA SER A 382 13.70 -0.75 -4.33
C SER A 382 15.05 -0.94 -5.03
N ILE A 383 15.99 -0.10 -4.65
CA ILE A 383 17.38 -0.09 -5.13
C ILE A 383 18.28 -0.17 -3.91
N GLY A 384 19.29 -1.03 -3.95
CA GLY A 384 20.35 -1.07 -2.95
C GLY A 384 21.68 -0.60 -3.52
N ILE A 385 22.56 -0.12 -2.67
CA ILE A 385 23.96 0.19 -3.00
C ILE A 385 24.85 -0.21 -1.83
N THR A 386 25.97 -0.86 -2.12
CA THR A 386 26.97 -1.21 -1.09
C THR A 386 27.62 0.03 -0.50
N LEU A 387 28.16 -0.12 0.69
CA LEU A 387 28.92 0.93 1.40
C LEU A 387 30.31 0.44 1.82
N GLY A 388 30.76 -0.67 1.27
CA GLY A 388 31.97 -1.35 1.73
C GLY A 388 33.22 -0.52 1.58
N ASN A 389 33.42 0.07 0.43
CA ASN A 389 34.63 0.85 0.15
C ASN A 389 34.62 2.18 0.90
N ILE A 390 33.48 2.86 0.97
CA ILE A 390 33.38 4.11 1.73
C ILE A 390 33.64 3.88 3.22
N ILE A 391 33.11 2.79 3.79
CA ILE A 391 33.30 2.44 5.20
C ILE A 391 34.74 2.02 5.47
N LYS A 392 35.38 1.26 4.55
CA LYS A 392 36.77 0.88 4.62
C LYS A 392 37.70 2.11 4.54
N LYS A 393 37.49 2.99 3.58
CA LYS A 393 38.19 4.26 3.46
C LYS A 393 38.01 5.15 4.69
N ALA A 394 36.84 5.06 5.27
CA ALA A 394 36.36 5.78 6.45
C ALA A 394 36.84 5.18 7.79
N LYS A 395 37.46 4.03 7.82
CA LYS A 395 37.89 3.30 9.03
C LYS A 395 36.76 3.17 10.09
N VAL A 396 35.50 3.11 9.66
CA VAL A 396 34.32 2.97 10.54
C VAL A 396 34.11 1.50 10.84
N ASN A 397 34.23 1.11 12.11
CA ASN A 397 34.29 -0.31 12.47
C ASN A 397 33.06 -0.84 13.21
N ASN A 398 32.10 0.01 13.62
CA ASN A 398 30.96 -0.46 14.38
C ASN A 398 29.60 -0.11 13.70
N LYS A 399 28.59 -0.92 13.97
CA LYS A 399 27.23 -0.80 13.37
C LYS A 399 26.61 0.57 13.64
N LYS A 400 26.76 1.13 14.84
CA LYS A 400 26.16 2.40 15.20
C LYS A 400 26.66 3.52 14.31
N SER A 401 27.99 3.65 14.19
CA SER A 401 28.61 4.66 13.32
C SER A 401 28.25 4.47 11.84
N ILE A 402 28.12 3.22 11.37
CA ILE A 402 27.68 2.93 10.00
C ILE A 402 26.25 3.40 9.78
N THR A 403 25.33 3.11 10.71
CA THR A 403 23.92 3.50 10.56
C THR A 403 23.72 5.00 10.70
N GLU A 404 24.61 5.73 11.39
CA GLU A 404 24.62 7.19 11.46
C GLU A 404 24.81 7.88 10.09
N ILE A 405 25.36 7.17 9.10
CA ILE A 405 25.38 7.64 7.69
C ILE A 405 23.96 8.01 7.23
N GLY A 406 22.94 7.27 7.67
CA GLY A 406 21.55 7.61 7.39
C GLY A 406 21.13 9.00 7.86
N SER A 407 21.68 9.44 8.98
CA SER A 407 21.42 10.80 9.53
C SER A 407 22.00 11.90 8.65
N LEU A 408 23.10 11.65 7.95
CA LEU A 408 23.67 12.61 7.02
C LEU A 408 22.76 12.92 5.84
N PHE A 409 21.97 11.92 5.41
CA PHE A 409 20.93 12.12 4.39
C PHE A 409 19.76 12.92 4.96
N TYR A 410 19.27 12.54 6.11
CA TYR A 410 18.14 13.21 6.76
C TYR A 410 18.43 14.70 7.04
N ASN A 411 19.61 15.01 7.57
CA ASN A 411 20.05 16.39 7.81
C ASN A 411 20.20 17.24 6.53
N ARG A 412 20.17 16.60 5.35
CA ARG A 412 20.17 17.24 4.03
C ARG A 412 18.83 17.15 3.33
N GLN A 413 17.77 16.93 4.12
CA GLN A 413 16.38 16.84 3.65
C GLN A 413 16.17 15.68 2.65
N ILE A 414 16.90 14.58 2.81
CA ILE A 414 16.66 13.33 2.08
C ILE A 414 16.08 12.31 3.06
N SER A 415 14.81 11.98 2.88
CA SER A 415 14.13 10.94 3.65
C SER A 415 14.05 9.63 2.86
N GLY A 416 13.69 8.51 3.54
CA GLY A 416 13.45 7.22 2.90
C GLY A 416 14.70 6.36 2.69
N VAL A 417 15.90 6.88 2.90
CA VAL A 417 17.14 6.09 2.86
C VAL A 417 17.26 5.25 4.13
N ARG A 418 17.62 3.98 3.96
CA ARG A 418 17.89 3.05 5.07
C ARG A 418 19.30 2.50 4.93
N VAL A 419 20.10 2.64 5.98
CA VAL A 419 21.44 2.06 6.07
C VAL A 419 21.39 0.77 6.89
N ILE A 420 21.89 -0.30 6.32
CA ILE A 420 21.84 -1.65 6.86
C ILE A 420 23.28 -2.15 7.06
N ALA A 421 23.54 -2.63 8.26
CA ALA A 421 24.80 -3.24 8.62
C ALA A 421 24.57 -4.48 9.50
N LYS A 422 25.50 -5.42 9.45
CA LYS A 422 25.52 -6.59 10.35
C LYS A 422 25.44 -6.13 11.80
N SER A 423 24.70 -6.85 12.62
CA SER A 423 24.60 -6.62 14.06
C SER A 423 25.35 -7.68 14.84
N GLU A 424 26.08 -7.27 15.86
CA GLU A 424 26.69 -8.19 16.82
C GLU A 424 25.64 -8.77 17.79
N ASN A 425 24.62 -7.98 18.08
CA ASN A 425 23.55 -8.37 19.01
C ASN A 425 22.28 -8.72 18.26
N ASP A 426 21.57 -9.74 18.76
CA ASP A 426 20.25 -10.10 18.29
C ASP A 426 19.23 -9.01 18.66
N SER A 427 18.29 -8.73 17.75
CA SER A 427 17.13 -7.89 18.07
C SER A 427 16.00 -8.76 18.57
N GLU A 428 15.37 -8.35 19.68
CA GLU A 428 14.20 -9.05 20.21
C GLU A 428 12.90 -8.34 19.80
N ILE A 429 11.95 -9.11 19.28
CA ILE A 429 10.62 -8.63 18.91
C ILE A 429 9.59 -9.65 19.41
N CYS A 430 8.75 -9.23 20.37
CA CYS A 430 7.70 -10.08 20.95
C CYS A 430 8.23 -11.44 21.45
N GLY A 431 9.39 -11.46 22.11
CA GLY A 431 10.02 -12.67 22.65
C GLY A 431 10.79 -13.52 21.63
N TYR A 432 10.83 -13.12 20.35
CA TYR A 432 11.60 -13.80 19.31
C TYR A 432 12.92 -13.07 19.03
N LYS A 433 14.01 -13.82 18.95
CA LYS A 433 15.34 -13.30 18.65
C LYS A 433 15.60 -13.31 17.13
N PHE A 434 16.03 -12.18 16.59
CA PHE A 434 16.37 -12.01 15.18
C PHE A 434 17.85 -11.65 15.04
N LYS A 435 18.64 -12.60 14.60
CA LYS A 435 20.03 -12.35 14.24
C LYS A 435 20.10 -11.46 12.99
N ASN A 436 21.03 -10.50 12.98
CA ASN A 436 21.23 -9.57 11.86
C ASN A 436 19.92 -8.84 11.44
N TYR A 437 19.13 -8.37 12.41
CA TYR A 437 17.90 -7.65 12.10
C TYR A 437 18.17 -6.38 11.27
N GLY A 438 17.42 -6.23 10.20
CA GLY A 438 17.59 -5.23 9.14
C GLY A 438 18.09 -5.84 7.83
N CYS A 439 18.83 -6.96 7.91
CA CYS A 439 19.37 -7.66 6.73
C CYS A 439 18.39 -8.66 6.08
N SER A 440 17.23 -8.87 6.67
CA SER A 440 16.19 -9.83 6.25
C SER A 440 16.63 -11.30 6.19
N THR A 441 17.82 -11.64 6.70
CA THR A 441 18.32 -13.00 6.85
C THR A 441 19.27 -13.09 8.04
N GLN A 442 19.34 -14.27 8.68
CA GLN A 442 20.26 -14.51 9.80
C GLN A 442 21.71 -14.71 9.34
N ASP A 443 21.90 -15.19 8.12
CA ASP A 443 23.20 -15.62 7.59
C ASP A 443 23.93 -14.50 6.82
N TYR A 444 23.52 -13.25 7.06
CA TYR A 444 24.11 -12.09 6.40
C TYR A 444 25.59 -11.93 6.79
N LYS A 445 26.49 -11.98 5.80
CA LYS A 445 27.93 -11.89 5.98
C LYS A 445 28.61 -10.86 5.06
N TYR A 446 27.82 -10.12 4.28
CA TYR A 446 28.33 -9.19 3.28
C TYR A 446 28.56 -7.78 3.86
N LEU A 447 29.04 -6.89 2.98
CA LEU A 447 29.31 -5.49 3.30
C LEU A 447 28.02 -4.75 3.67
N PRO A 448 28.11 -3.73 4.52
CA PRO A 448 27.01 -2.80 4.73
C PRO A 448 26.50 -2.20 3.42
N TYR A 449 25.22 -1.90 3.38
CA TYR A 449 24.58 -1.31 2.21
C TYR A 449 23.51 -0.30 2.64
N MET A 450 23.10 0.53 1.72
CA MET A 450 21.89 1.34 1.90
C MET A 450 20.85 0.95 0.86
N THR A 451 19.57 1.21 1.19
CA THR A 451 18.46 0.95 0.30
C THR A 451 17.47 2.10 0.32
N PHE A 452 16.85 2.35 -0.81
CA PHE A 452 15.84 3.35 -1.06
C PHE A 452 14.87 2.86 -2.13
N ALA A 453 13.83 3.64 -2.46
CA ALA A 453 12.80 3.22 -3.39
C ALA A 453 12.43 4.33 -4.37
N CYS A 454 12.13 3.94 -5.60
CA CYS A 454 11.50 4.79 -6.59
C CYS A 454 9.97 4.58 -6.50
N ALA A 455 9.31 5.38 -5.68
CA ALA A 455 7.87 5.30 -5.43
C ALA A 455 7.07 6.04 -6.51
N ILE A 456 5.74 5.76 -6.57
CA ILE A 456 4.83 6.52 -7.43
C ILE A 456 4.82 7.99 -6.98
N GLY A 457 4.75 8.92 -7.95
CA GLY A 457 4.73 10.36 -7.70
C GLY A 457 6.11 11.00 -7.58
N ILE A 458 7.22 10.25 -7.60
CA ILE A 458 8.58 10.81 -7.63
C ILE A 458 8.75 11.69 -8.88
N THR A 459 9.41 12.86 -8.73
CA THR A 459 9.66 13.78 -9.84
C THR A 459 11.06 13.61 -10.43
N ASP A 460 11.30 14.20 -11.59
CA ASP A 460 12.62 14.22 -12.23
C ASP A 460 13.61 15.05 -11.43
N GLU A 461 13.14 16.18 -10.88
CA GLU A 461 13.91 17.05 -10.01
C GLU A 461 14.38 16.33 -8.74
N GLU A 462 13.48 15.55 -8.10
CA GLU A 462 13.84 14.74 -6.94
C GLU A 462 14.90 13.68 -7.26
N VAL A 463 14.81 13.02 -8.42
CA VAL A 463 15.82 12.05 -8.87
C VAL A 463 17.16 12.74 -9.09
N ASP A 464 17.18 13.89 -9.76
CA ASP A 464 18.40 14.61 -10.09
C ASP A 464 19.04 15.20 -8.84
N GLU A 465 18.27 15.85 -7.97
CA GLU A 465 18.75 16.43 -6.71
C GLU A 465 19.23 15.36 -5.73
N PHE A 466 18.53 14.22 -5.66
CA PHE A 466 18.96 13.08 -4.85
C PHE A 466 20.35 12.60 -5.28
N CYS A 467 20.59 12.39 -6.56
CA CYS A 467 21.88 11.92 -7.07
C CYS A 467 23.02 12.91 -6.77
N ILE A 468 22.77 14.22 -6.95
CA ILE A 468 23.75 15.28 -6.63
C ILE A 468 24.10 15.29 -5.14
N LYS A 469 23.08 15.26 -4.28
CA LYS A 469 23.28 15.23 -2.81
C LYS A 469 23.93 13.93 -2.36
N PHE A 470 23.56 12.80 -2.96
CA PHE A 470 24.11 11.49 -2.68
C PHE A 470 25.63 11.47 -2.92
N GLU A 471 26.07 11.96 -4.06
CA GLU A 471 27.50 12.07 -4.41
C GLU A 471 28.25 13.00 -3.43
N LYS A 472 27.67 14.16 -3.10
CA LYS A 472 28.26 15.10 -2.12
C LYS A 472 28.40 14.45 -0.72
N ILE A 473 27.41 13.67 -0.27
CA ILE A 473 27.48 12.98 1.01
C ILE A 473 28.63 11.96 1.02
N HIS A 474 28.82 11.21 -0.05
CA HIS A 474 29.94 10.28 -0.18
C HIS A 474 31.29 10.98 -0.07
N MET A 475 31.45 12.13 -0.73
CA MET A 475 32.66 12.96 -0.62
C MET A 475 32.87 13.48 0.80
N ILE A 476 31.81 13.84 1.51
CA ILE A 476 31.90 14.31 2.90
C ILE A 476 32.32 13.18 3.84
N ILE A 477 31.72 11.99 3.69
CA ILE A 477 32.09 10.82 4.49
C ILE A 477 33.59 10.53 4.33
N ILE A 478 34.10 10.57 3.13
CA ILE A 478 35.53 10.37 2.86
C ILE A 478 36.39 11.48 3.51
N LYS A 479 35.97 12.75 3.41
CA LYS A 479 36.70 13.91 3.96
C LYS A 479 36.71 14.01 5.48
N LEU A 480 35.52 13.81 6.13
CA LEU A 480 35.41 13.88 7.58
C LEU A 480 36.34 12.92 8.31
N ILE A 481 36.77 11.87 7.65
CA ILE A 481 37.63 10.84 8.20
C ILE A 481 39.09 11.14 7.92
N SER A 482 39.40 11.81 6.82
CA SER A 482 40.72 12.33 6.57
C SER A 482 41.16 13.42 7.59
N SER A 483 40.20 14.14 8.19
CA SER A 483 40.45 15.22 9.15
C SER A 483 40.53 14.77 10.62
N TYR A 484 40.17 13.53 10.95
CA TYR A 484 40.33 12.97 12.31
C TYR A 484 41.67 12.24 12.51
N PHE A 485 42.53 12.20 11.47
CA PHE A 485 43.79 11.49 11.49
C PHE A 485 45.00 12.39 11.08
N VAL A 486 44.88 13.72 11.20
CA VAL A 486 46.01 14.67 11.17
C VAL A 486 46.24 15.21 12.55
#